data_762b82b2253593a4aa76a136f49a8237
#
_entry.id   762b82b2253593a4aa76a136f49a8237
#
_cell.length_a   1.000
_cell.length_b   1.000
_cell.length_c   1.000
_cell.angle_alpha   90.00
_cell.angle_beta   90.00
_cell.angle_gamma   90.00
#
_symmetry.space_group_name_H-M   'P 1'
#
loop_
_entity.id
_entity.type
_entity.pdbx_description
1 polymer ?
#
loop_
_entity_poly.entity_id
_entity_poly.type
_entity_poly.pdbx_seq_one_letter_code
_entity_poly.pdbx_strand_id
1 'polypeptide(L)'
;MKKVITTLLSLLLLGSPAIAQRIPVEGWYKMVSAEYGKSWRDSGKRTHFHSIKRFGEVSIFGEGFGFKGKSESEFGLTILDDNLSGSIVARFNWISEKNPLSGFEGHSRCEITAGSTICVMWFDGYGEFEGKILELSLNEKEQIDKENVSGFDLYMLEGLVMDEPSSAIPGGG
;
A
#
# COMPACT_ATOMS: atom_id res chain seq x y z
N MET A 1 56.02 4.33 -19.71
CA MET A 1 55.16 4.64 -18.58
C MET A 1 53.74 5.14 -18.99
N LYS A 2 53.08 4.49 -19.98
CA LYS A 2 51.71 4.92 -20.45
C LYS A 2 50.65 3.81 -20.38
N LYS A 3 50.93 2.64 -19.78
CA LYS A 3 49.98 1.50 -19.75
C LYS A 3 49.34 1.23 -18.39
N VAL A 4 49.68 1.97 -17.34
CA VAL A 4 49.16 1.72 -15.98
C VAL A 4 47.91 2.55 -15.63
N ILE A 5 47.66 3.64 -16.37
CA ILE A 5 46.53 4.57 -16.05
C ILE A 5 45.17 4.09 -16.57
N THR A 6 45.14 3.25 -17.60
CA THR A 6 43.90 2.80 -18.23
C THR A 6 43.17 1.70 -17.45
N THR A 7 43.90 0.95 -16.61
CA THR A 7 43.33 -0.16 -15.84
C THR A 7 42.65 0.30 -14.52
N LEU A 8 43.04 1.46 -14.00
CA LEU A 8 42.47 1.99 -12.74
C LEU A 8 41.11 2.68 -12.96
N LEU A 9 40.86 3.18 -14.19
CA LEU A 9 39.56 3.85 -14.47
C LEU A 9 38.41 2.87 -14.71
N SER A 10 38.73 1.61 -15.08
CA SER A 10 37.70 0.58 -15.30
C SER A 10 37.19 -0.07 -14.01
N LEU A 11 37.93 0.03 -12.89
CA LEU A 11 37.51 -0.52 -11.60
C LEU A 11 36.58 0.42 -10.81
N LEU A 12 36.54 1.70 -11.17
CA LEU A 12 35.67 2.69 -10.48
C LEU A 12 34.21 2.68 -10.98
N LEU A 13 33.92 1.96 -12.06
CA LEU A 13 32.56 1.87 -12.63
C LEU A 13 31.76 0.64 -12.15
N LEU A 14 32.35 -0.25 -11.37
CA LEU A 14 31.70 -1.51 -10.94
C LEU A 14 31.09 -1.47 -9.52
N GLY A 15 31.02 -0.31 -8.90
CA GLY A 15 30.57 -0.20 -7.51
C GLY A 15 29.51 0.86 -7.22
N SER A 16 28.72 1.28 -8.21
CA SER A 16 27.54 2.07 -7.87
C SER A 16 26.53 1.15 -7.17
N PRO A 17 26.21 1.39 -5.88
CA PRO A 17 25.10 0.67 -5.27
C PRO A 17 23.89 0.91 -6.18
N ALA A 18 23.21 -0.15 -6.58
CA ALA A 18 21.94 -0.04 -7.29
C ALA A 18 21.02 0.76 -6.37
N ILE A 19 20.85 2.04 -6.67
CA ILE A 19 19.86 2.87 -5.97
C ILE A 19 18.52 2.26 -6.35
N ALA A 20 17.83 1.69 -5.38
CA ALA A 20 16.49 1.14 -5.58
C ALA A 20 15.64 2.20 -6.30
N GLN A 21 15.19 1.86 -7.49
CA GLN A 21 14.39 2.77 -8.29
C GLN A 21 13.08 3.03 -7.54
N ARG A 22 12.79 4.31 -7.26
CA ARG A 22 11.55 4.74 -6.65
C ARG A 22 10.69 5.39 -7.72
N ILE A 23 9.58 4.78 -8.06
CA ILE A 23 8.67 5.25 -9.09
C ILE A 23 7.43 5.82 -8.38
N PRO A 24 7.13 7.12 -8.56
CA PRO A 24 5.87 7.67 -8.09
C PRO A 24 4.70 6.97 -8.73
N VAL A 25 3.70 6.66 -7.94
CA VAL A 25 2.47 6.00 -8.38
C VAL A 25 1.26 6.71 -7.82
N GLU A 26 0.19 6.68 -8.58
CA GLU A 26 -1.14 7.12 -8.18
C GLU A 26 -2.15 6.05 -8.54
N GLY A 27 -3.34 6.15 -7.97
CA GLY A 27 -4.37 5.18 -8.27
C GLY A 27 -5.64 5.39 -7.46
N TRP A 28 -6.47 4.36 -7.46
CA TRP A 28 -7.72 4.36 -6.72
C TRP A 28 -8.03 2.98 -6.15
N TYR A 29 -8.77 3.00 -5.06
CA TYR A 29 -9.43 1.85 -4.47
C TYR A 29 -10.93 2.12 -4.41
N LYS A 30 -11.74 1.21 -4.93
CA LYS A 30 -13.20 1.28 -4.91
C LYS A 30 -13.75 0.12 -4.10
N MET A 31 -14.44 0.42 -3.01
CA MET A 31 -15.15 -0.59 -2.26
C MET A 31 -16.42 -1.04 -3.02
N VAL A 32 -16.63 -2.35 -3.13
CA VAL A 32 -17.78 -2.95 -3.80
C VAL A 32 -18.76 -3.54 -2.80
N SER A 33 -18.26 -4.16 -1.74
CA SER A 33 -19.10 -4.72 -0.67
C SER A 33 -18.33 -4.79 0.65
N ALA A 34 -19.08 -4.88 1.74
CA ALA A 34 -18.53 -5.08 3.07
C ALA A 34 -19.39 -6.09 3.86
N GLU A 35 -18.71 -6.90 4.68
CA GLU A 35 -19.31 -7.77 5.67
C GLU A 35 -18.90 -7.28 7.05
N TYR A 36 -19.87 -7.04 7.92
CA TYR A 36 -19.59 -6.53 9.25
C TYR A 36 -19.36 -7.67 10.24
N GLY A 37 -18.26 -7.57 10.98
CA GLY A 37 -17.89 -8.52 12.02
C GLY A 37 -18.53 -8.20 13.37
N LYS A 38 -17.73 -8.31 14.44
CA LYS A 38 -18.18 -8.09 15.83
C LYS A 38 -17.89 -6.66 16.27
N SER A 39 -18.77 -6.11 17.13
CA SER A 39 -18.51 -4.84 17.80
C SER A 39 -18.73 -4.96 19.30
N TRP A 40 -18.01 -4.17 20.09
CA TRP A 40 -18.19 -4.01 21.52
C TRP A 40 -17.70 -2.64 21.97
N ARG A 41 -18.15 -2.25 23.18
CA ARG A 41 -17.71 -1.00 23.82
C ARG A 41 -16.92 -1.34 25.08
N ASP A 42 -15.78 -0.70 25.25
CA ASP A 42 -14.96 -0.86 26.46
C ASP A 42 -15.33 0.15 27.55
N SER A 43 -14.72 -0.01 28.74
CA SER A 43 -14.93 0.89 29.88
C SER A 43 -14.35 2.29 29.66
N GLY A 44 -13.44 2.45 28.70
CA GLY A 44 -12.87 3.73 28.25
C GLY A 44 -13.73 4.46 27.25
N LYS A 45 -14.99 4.01 27.04
CA LYS A 45 -15.96 4.56 26.11
C LYS A 45 -15.53 4.50 24.64
N ARG A 46 -14.64 3.57 24.28
CA ARG A 46 -14.25 3.30 22.89
C ARG A 46 -15.11 2.20 22.32
N THR A 47 -15.57 2.39 21.10
CA THR A 47 -16.26 1.37 20.33
C THR A 47 -15.27 0.69 19.40
N HIS A 48 -15.20 -0.63 19.50
CA HIS A 48 -14.32 -1.48 18.69
C HIS A 48 -15.15 -2.27 17.70
N PHE A 49 -14.69 -2.32 16.47
CA PHE A 49 -15.22 -3.19 15.41
C PHE A 49 -14.09 -4.08 14.93
N HIS A 50 -14.34 -5.38 14.81
CA HIS A 50 -13.37 -6.34 14.35
C HIS A 50 -13.92 -7.22 13.23
N SER A 51 -12.98 -7.73 12.42
CA SER A 51 -13.31 -8.63 11.30
C SER A 51 -14.31 -8.03 10.32
N ILE A 52 -14.21 -6.73 10.07
CA ILE A 52 -14.92 -6.11 8.97
C ILE A 52 -14.18 -6.52 7.71
N LYS A 53 -14.81 -7.34 6.86
CA LYS A 53 -14.26 -7.70 5.56
C LYS A 53 -14.76 -6.71 4.52
N ARG A 54 -13.88 -6.28 3.65
CA ARG A 54 -14.23 -5.44 2.49
C ARG A 54 -13.66 -6.07 1.23
N PHE A 55 -14.47 -6.00 0.19
CA PHE A 55 -14.13 -6.44 -1.15
C PHE A 55 -14.21 -5.25 -2.08
N GLY A 56 -13.24 -5.13 -2.96
CA GLY A 56 -13.14 -3.97 -3.82
C GLY A 56 -12.33 -4.22 -5.08
N GLU A 57 -12.15 -3.14 -5.80
CA GLU A 57 -11.31 -3.05 -6.97
C GLU A 57 -10.20 -2.04 -6.71
N VAL A 58 -9.02 -2.27 -7.25
CA VAL A 58 -7.87 -1.40 -7.10
C VAL A 58 -7.15 -1.23 -8.43
N SER A 59 -6.67 -0.01 -8.67
CA SER A 59 -5.82 0.28 -9.81
C SER A 59 -4.73 1.25 -9.39
N ILE A 60 -3.47 0.90 -9.67
CA ILE A 60 -2.28 1.70 -9.37
C ILE A 60 -1.48 1.83 -10.66
N PHE A 61 -0.99 3.01 -10.95
CA PHE A 61 -0.20 3.28 -12.15
C PHE A 61 0.88 4.32 -11.91
N GLY A 62 1.97 4.20 -12.64
CA GLY A 62 3.12 5.08 -12.65
C GLY A 62 3.97 4.83 -13.89
N GLU A 63 5.11 5.52 -14.01
CA GLU A 63 5.99 5.35 -15.15
C GLU A 63 6.58 3.93 -15.17
N GLY A 64 6.22 3.13 -16.20
CA GLY A 64 6.68 1.74 -16.32
C GLY A 64 6.09 0.76 -15.32
N PHE A 65 5.12 1.19 -14.51
CA PHE A 65 4.42 0.34 -13.55
C PHE A 65 2.90 0.43 -13.71
N GLY A 66 2.23 -0.70 -13.60
CA GLY A 66 0.78 -0.76 -13.61
C GLY A 66 0.25 -2.02 -12.93
N PHE A 67 -0.69 -1.82 -12.03
CA PHE A 67 -1.43 -2.88 -11.35
C PHE A 67 -2.92 -2.60 -11.42
N LYS A 68 -3.71 -3.62 -11.75
CA LYS A 68 -5.16 -3.61 -11.65
C LYS A 68 -5.61 -4.95 -11.09
N GLY A 69 -6.50 -4.92 -10.13
CA GLY A 69 -6.90 -6.14 -9.46
C GLY A 69 -8.11 -6.00 -8.56
N LYS A 70 -8.41 -7.13 -7.88
CA LYS A 70 -9.41 -7.21 -6.82
C LYS A 70 -8.71 -7.04 -5.48
N SER A 71 -9.40 -6.43 -4.54
CA SER A 71 -8.95 -6.24 -3.17
C SER A 71 -9.85 -7.02 -2.23
N GLU A 72 -9.24 -7.84 -1.40
CA GLU A 72 -9.84 -8.41 -0.20
C GLU A 72 -9.13 -7.81 1.00
N SER A 73 -9.88 -7.37 2.00
CA SER A 73 -9.29 -6.77 3.19
C SER A 73 -10.08 -7.09 4.45
N GLU A 74 -9.38 -7.14 5.58
CA GLU A 74 -9.95 -7.32 6.90
C GLU A 74 -9.51 -6.17 7.80
N PHE A 75 -10.48 -5.53 8.45
CA PHE A 75 -10.31 -4.30 9.23
C PHE A 75 -10.62 -4.51 10.70
N GLY A 76 -9.81 -3.83 11.54
CA GLY A 76 -10.16 -3.47 12.89
C GLY A 76 -10.31 -1.94 12.97
N LEU A 77 -11.42 -1.47 13.52
CA LEU A 77 -11.72 -0.06 13.72
C LEU A 77 -11.95 0.21 15.20
N THR A 78 -11.32 1.23 15.74
CA THR A 78 -11.59 1.76 17.09
C THR A 78 -12.03 3.20 16.96
N ILE A 79 -13.21 3.53 17.49
CA ILE A 79 -13.76 4.89 17.51
C ILE A 79 -13.87 5.35 18.96
N LEU A 80 -13.43 6.57 19.22
CA LEU A 80 -13.59 7.25 20.51
C LEU A 80 -15.01 7.78 20.66
N ASP A 81 -15.38 8.18 21.88
CA ASP A 81 -16.73 8.64 22.22
C ASP A 81 -17.20 9.90 21.46
N ASP A 82 -16.25 10.70 20.96
CA ASP A 82 -16.53 11.88 20.13
C ASP A 82 -17.03 11.52 18.72
N ASN A 83 -16.93 10.26 18.31
CA ASN A 83 -17.18 9.73 16.96
C ASN A 83 -16.41 10.44 15.84
N LEU A 84 -15.42 11.27 16.20
CA LEU A 84 -14.60 12.05 15.28
C LEU A 84 -13.13 11.64 15.31
N SER A 85 -12.75 10.81 16.29
CA SER A 85 -11.39 10.35 16.50
C SER A 85 -11.35 8.83 16.60
N GLY A 86 -10.24 8.24 16.12
CA GLY A 86 -10.10 6.80 16.15
C GLY A 86 -8.91 6.30 15.37
N SER A 87 -8.87 4.99 15.19
CA SER A 87 -7.83 4.34 14.40
C SER A 87 -8.37 3.14 13.63
N ILE A 88 -7.76 2.88 12.48
CA ILE A 88 -8.03 1.69 11.68
C ILE A 88 -6.71 0.96 11.49
N VAL A 89 -6.76 -0.37 11.62
CA VAL A 89 -5.71 -1.27 11.15
C VAL A 89 -6.35 -2.25 10.18
N ALA A 90 -5.66 -2.52 9.06
CA ALA A 90 -6.19 -3.44 8.08
C ALA A 90 -5.08 -4.32 7.49
N ARG A 91 -5.50 -5.50 7.02
CA ARG A 91 -4.71 -6.37 6.14
C ARG A 91 -5.40 -6.42 4.80
N PHE A 92 -4.60 -6.47 3.75
CA PHE A 92 -5.06 -6.52 2.38
C PHE A 92 -4.42 -7.68 1.64
N ASN A 93 -5.20 -8.26 0.74
CA ASN A 93 -4.71 -9.10 -0.34
C ASN A 93 -5.26 -8.53 -1.65
N TRP A 94 -4.36 -8.05 -2.51
CA TRP A 94 -4.68 -7.53 -3.84
C TRP A 94 -4.27 -8.56 -4.89
N ILE A 95 -5.24 -9.07 -5.61
CA ILE A 95 -5.08 -10.14 -6.59
C ILE A 95 -5.15 -9.54 -7.98
N SER A 96 -4.11 -9.76 -8.79
CA SER A 96 -4.05 -9.24 -10.16
C SER A 96 -5.19 -9.76 -11.03
N GLU A 97 -5.81 -8.86 -11.79
CA GLU A 97 -6.84 -9.19 -12.76
C GLU A 97 -6.29 -10.04 -13.93
N LYS A 98 -5.00 -9.86 -14.27
CA LYS A 98 -4.33 -10.57 -15.36
C LYS A 98 -3.83 -11.96 -14.95
N ASN A 99 -3.35 -12.10 -13.71
CA ASN A 99 -2.78 -13.33 -13.21
C ASN A 99 -3.15 -13.52 -11.73
N PRO A 100 -4.11 -14.43 -11.40
CA PRO A 100 -4.55 -14.65 -10.03
C PRO A 100 -3.48 -15.19 -9.06
N LEU A 101 -2.33 -15.62 -9.58
CA LEU A 101 -1.18 -16.05 -8.78
C LEU A 101 -0.20 -14.91 -8.48
N SER A 102 -0.57 -13.69 -8.84
CA SER A 102 0.27 -12.50 -8.67
C SER A 102 -0.54 -11.37 -8.04
N GLY A 103 0.14 -10.53 -7.27
CA GLY A 103 -0.51 -9.41 -6.63
C GLY A 103 0.34 -8.78 -5.54
N PHE A 104 -0.34 -8.21 -4.54
CA PHE A 104 0.28 -7.56 -3.40
C PHE A 104 -0.43 -7.95 -2.11
N GLU A 105 0.34 -8.32 -1.09
CA GLU A 105 -0.16 -8.50 0.26
C GLU A 105 0.37 -7.38 1.15
N GLY A 106 -0.47 -6.85 2.04
CA GLY A 106 -0.04 -5.73 2.83
C GLY A 106 -0.92 -5.39 4.01
N HIS A 107 -0.58 -4.28 4.62
CA HIS A 107 -1.31 -3.77 5.77
C HIS A 107 -1.39 -2.24 5.72
N SER A 108 -2.36 -1.69 6.44
CA SER A 108 -2.47 -0.26 6.65
C SER A 108 -2.63 0.08 8.12
N ARG A 109 -2.24 1.31 8.42
CA ARG A 109 -2.58 1.99 9.66
C ARG A 109 -3.16 3.35 9.32
N CYS A 110 -4.33 3.62 9.86
CA CYS A 110 -5.00 4.90 9.66
C CYS A 110 -5.29 5.56 10.99
N GLU A 111 -5.27 6.88 10.99
CA GLU A 111 -5.72 7.73 12.08
C GLU A 111 -6.93 8.53 11.62
N ILE A 112 -7.95 8.56 12.48
CA ILE A 112 -9.14 9.38 12.28
C ILE A 112 -9.03 10.57 13.23
N THR A 113 -9.06 11.76 12.69
CA THR A 113 -8.99 13.01 13.46
C THR A 113 -9.98 14.01 12.90
N ALA A 114 -10.89 14.50 13.74
CA ALA A 114 -11.93 15.45 13.36
C ALA A 114 -12.78 14.98 12.15
N GLY A 115 -13.03 13.67 12.07
CA GLY A 115 -13.80 13.05 10.99
C GLY A 115 -13.03 12.89 9.66
N SER A 116 -11.72 13.17 9.66
CA SER A 116 -10.84 12.96 8.49
C SER A 116 -9.97 11.72 8.73
N THR A 117 -9.82 10.87 7.73
CA THR A 117 -9.01 9.66 7.80
C THR A 117 -7.74 9.81 6.97
N ILE A 118 -6.60 9.54 7.58
CA ILE A 118 -5.30 9.49 6.89
C ILE A 118 -4.73 8.09 7.10
N CYS A 119 -4.37 7.42 6.02
CA CYS A 119 -3.78 6.09 6.06
C CYS A 119 -2.40 6.07 5.43
N VAL A 120 -1.53 5.22 6.00
CA VAL A 120 -0.31 4.75 5.34
C VAL A 120 -0.45 3.24 5.16
N MET A 121 -0.03 2.77 4.01
CA MET A 121 -0.23 1.40 3.56
C MET A 121 1.10 0.86 3.00
N TRP A 122 1.43 -0.37 3.34
CA TRP A 122 2.64 -1.06 2.88
C TRP A 122 2.26 -2.41 2.31
N PHE A 123 2.82 -2.72 1.16
CA PHE A 123 2.55 -3.96 0.45
C PHE A 123 3.82 -4.57 -0.10
N ASP A 124 3.89 -5.89 -0.03
CA ASP A 124 4.92 -6.72 -0.66
C ASP A 124 4.30 -7.42 -1.87
N GLY A 125 5.00 -7.37 -3.00
CA GLY A 125 4.56 -8.02 -4.23
C GLY A 125 4.85 -9.52 -4.22
N TYR A 126 3.98 -10.27 -4.86
CA TYR A 126 4.18 -11.70 -5.09
C TYR A 126 3.88 -12.08 -6.56
N GLY A 127 4.38 -13.24 -7.00
CA GLY A 127 4.26 -13.69 -8.38
C GLY A 127 4.98 -12.77 -9.36
N GLU A 128 4.29 -12.17 -10.31
CA GLU A 128 4.87 -11.23 -11.29
C GLU A 128 5.39 -9.93 -10.65
N PHE A 129 4.97 -9.64 -9.43
CA PHE A 129 5.37 -8.44 -8.67
C PHE A 129 6.37 -8.77 -7.55
N GLU A 130 6.87 -10.00 -7.48
CA GLU A 130 7.87 -10.40 -6.49
C GLU A 130 9.08 -9.44 -6.50
N GLY A 131 9.52 -9.02 -5.32
CA GLY A 131 10.58 -8.02 -5.16
C GLY A 131 10.13 -6.57 -5.37
N LYS A 132 8.84 -6.31 -5.56
CA LYS A 132 8.27 -4.95 -5.56
C LYS A 132 7.62 -4.65 -4.22
N ILE A 133 7.87 -3.45 -3.71
CA ILE A 133 7.24 -2.90 -2.51
C ILE A 133 6.41 -1.70 -2.93
N LEU A 134 5.15 -1.63 -2.45
CA LEU A 134 4.32 -0.44 -2.57
C LEU A 134 4.20 0.24 -1.22
N GLU A 135 4.48 1.53 -1.19
CA GLU A 135 4.18 2.41 -0.08
C GLU A 135 3.16 3.46 -0.56
N LEU A 136 1.96 3.43 0.02
CA LEU A 136 0.85 4.25 -0.42
C LEU A 136 0.28 5.05 0.74
N SER A 137 -0.24 6.22 0.43
CA SER A 137 -1.07 7.03 1.32
C SER A 137 -2.48 7.17 0.75
N LEU A 138 -3.43 7.29 1.66
CA LEU A 138 -4.82 7.59 1.36
C LEU A 138 -5.22 8.78 2.23
N ASN A 139 -5.79 9.81 1.60
CA ASN A 139 -6.35 10.95 2.28
C ASN A 139 -7.84 11.08 1.91
N GLU A 140 -8.71 10.87 2.88
CA GLU A 140 -10.17 10.86 2.66
C GLU A 140 -10.74 12.24 2.28
N LYS A 141 -9.98 13.34 2.49
CA LYS A 141 -10.39 14.69 2.05
C LYS A 141 -10.48 14.83 0.53
N GLU A 142 -9.81 13.95 -0.21
CA GLU A 142 -9.82 13.92 -1.67
C GLU A 142 -10.86 12.96 -2.24
N GLN A 143 -11.91 12.65 -1.50
CA GLN A 143 -13.04 11.88 -2.04
C GLN A 143 -13.61 12.61 -3.26
N ILE A 144 -13.49 11.98 -4.40
CA ILE A 144 -14.15 12.42 -5.63
C ILE A 144 -15.65 12.49 -5.36
N ASP A 145 -16.23 13.67 -5.67
CA ASP A 145 -17.63 14.04 -5.61
C ASP A 145 -18.61 12.95 -5.19
N LYS A 146 -19.10 13.05 -3.97
CA LYS A 146 -20.12 12.14 -3.38
C LYS A 146 -21.42 12.11 -4.17
N GLU A 147 -21.65 13.03 -5.09
CA GLU A 147 -22.90 13.16 -5.83
C GLU A 147 -23.06 12.16 -6.97
N ASN A 148 -21.98 11.50 -7.43
CA ASN A 148 -22.05 10.63 -8.61
C ASN A 148 -21.75 9.14 -8.37
N VAL A 149 -21.39 8.73 -7.15
CA VAL A 149 -21.09 7.32 -6.87
C VAL A 149 -22.17 6.75 -5.96
N SER A 150 -23.17 6.14 -6.54
CA SER A 150 -24.23 5.42 -5.85
C SER A 150 -23.64 4.36 -4.89
N GLY A 151 -23.48 4.73 -3.63
CA GLY A 151 -23.34 3.78 -2.52
C GLY A 151 -22.00 3.11 -2.31
N PHE A 152 -20.94 3.47 -3.04
CA PHE A 152 -19.61 2.86 -2.89
C PHE A 152 -18.55 3.93 -2.62
N ASP A 153 -17.68 3.65 -1.64
CA ASP A 153 -16.56 4.53 -1.32
C ASP A 153 -15.45 4.38 -2.37
N LEU A 154 -15.06 5.49 -2.97
CA LEU A 154 -13.91 5.59 -3.86
C LEU A 154 -12.81 6.40 -3.15
N TYR A 155 -11.63 5.84 -3.06
CA TYR A 155 -10.48 6.43 -2.40
C TYR A 155 -9.35 6.63 -3.40
N MET A 156 -8.73 7.81 -3.37
CA MET A 156 -7.52 8.07 -4.13
C MET A 156 -6.29 7.60 -3.35
N LEU A 157 -5.34 7.04 -4.07
CA LEU A 157 -4.10 6.49 -3.56
C LEU A 157 -2.93 7.19 -4.24
N GLU A 158 -1.93 7.57 -3.45
CA GLU A 158 -0.68 8.13 -3.93
C GLU A 158 0.50 7.48 -3.21
N GLY A 159 1.63 7.35 -3.85
CA GLY A 159 2.80 6.79 -3.19
C GLY A 159 3.94 6.43 -4.10
N LEU A 160 4.63 5.36 -3.74
CA LEU A 160 5.83 4.89 -4.42
C LEU A 160 5.76 3.38 -4.64
N VAL A 161 6.24 2.93 -5.79
CA VAL A 161 6.69 1.56 -5.97
C VAL A 161 8.23 1.53 -5.96
N MET A 162 8.78 0.56 -5.26
CA MET A 162 10.22 0.40 -5.08
C MET A 162 10.61 -1.04 -5.34
N ASP A 163 11.85 -1.24 -5.80
CA ASP A 163 12.44 -2.57 -5.76
C ASP A 163 12.87 -2.89 -4.32
N GLU A 164 12.62 -4.12 -3.89
CA GLU A 164 13.14 -4.61 -2.62
C GLU A 164 14.67 -4.47 -2.61
N PRO A 165 15.25 -3.88 -1.56
CA PRO A 165 16.70 -3.75 -1.50
C PRO A 165 17.31 -5.14 -1.59
N SER A 166 18.14 -5.36 -2.62
CA SER A 166 18.86 -6.61 -2.82
C SER A 166 19.58 -6.99 -1.52
N SER A 167 19.14 -8.07 -0.90
CA SER A 167 19.81 -8.66 0.28
C SER A 167 21.11 -9.37 -0.11
N ALA A 168 21.89 -8.78 -1.01
CA ALA A 168 23.25 -9.21 -1.26
C ALA A 168 24.07 -8.96 0.02
N ILE A 169 23.98 -9.86 0.97
CA ILE A 169 24.99 -10.03 2.01
C ILE A 169 26.28 -10.28 1.22
N PRO A 170 27.28 -9.38 1.31
CA PRO A 170 28.59 -9.69 0.71
C PRO A 170 29.04 -10.98 1.37
N GLY A 171 29.13 -12.05 0.58
CA GLY A 171 29.51 -13.35 1.05
C GLY A 171 30.81 -13.25 1.84
N GLY A 172 30.76 -13.54 3.13
CA GLY A 172 31.89 -13.82 3.95
C GLY A 172 32.56 -15.07 3.38
N GLY A 173 33.65 -14.88 2.68
CA GLY A 173 34.59 -15.92 2.33
C GLY A 173 35.67 -16.03 3.40
#